data_384340f047c5959ffe3f082881325deb
#
_entry.id   384340f047c5959ffe3f082881325deb
#
_cell.length_a   1.000
_cell.length_b   1.000
_cell.length_c   1.000
_cell.angle_alpha   90.00
_cell.angle_beta   90.00
_cell.angle_gamma   90.00
#
_symmetry.space_group_name_H-M   'P 1'
#
loop_
_entity.id
_entity.type
_entity.pdbx_description
1 polymer ?
#
loop_
_entity_poly.entity_id
_entity_poly.type
_entity_poly.pdbx_seq_one_letter_code
_entity_poly.pdbx_strand_id
1 'polypeptide(L)'
;MVALFETFLFFRTMKYSININQYAAVTNGLNLDIVDLAIFDFIKDFANSPKCVKMQTENGSFFWISHDLILKEMPLLGITTKRGLVKRIAKLVDAELIVRHESNIEKGRTMYALGKNYHKMIFGENNEEV
;
A
#
# COMPACT_ATOMS: atom_id res chain seq x y z
N MET A 1 7.78 25.55 21.04
CA MET A 1 7.51 25.83 19.62
C MET A 1 8.13 24.79 18.70
N VAL A 2 9.45 24.59 18.78
CA VAL A 2 10.12 23.59 17.95
C VAL A 2 9.62 22.17 18.25
N ALA A 3 9.50 21.83 19.51
CA ALA A 3 9.01 20.49 19.89
C ALA A 3 7.58 20.23 19.40
N LEU A 4 6.73 21.26 19.45
CA LEU A 4 5.38 21.14 18.95
C LEU A 4 5.35 20.95 17.44
N PHE A 5 6.22 21.66 16.74
CA PHE A 5 6.34 21.54 15.29
C PHE A 5 6.85 20.16 14.89
N GLU A 6 7.83 19.63 15.61
CA GLU A 6 8.34 18.28 15.35
C GLU A 6 7.28 17.23 15.60
N THR A 7 6.48 17.38 16.65
CA THR A 7 5.39 16.48 16.94
C THR A 7 4.35 16.51 15.82
N PHE A 8 4.05 17.71 15.31
CA PHE A 8 3.12 17.85 14.19
C PHE A 8 3.63 17.17 12.94
N LEU A 9 4.93 17.34 12.61
CA LEU A 9 5.53 16.69 11.46
C LEU A 9 5.53 15.17 11.61
N PHE A 10 5.78 14.69 12.82
CA PHE A 10 5.76 13.25 13.09
C PHE A 10 4.37 12.67 12.82
N PHE A 11 3.31 13.35 13.29
CA PHE A 11 1.95 12.89 13.06
C PHE A 11 1.53 13.00 11.60
N ARG A 12 2.15 13.88 10.82
CA ARG A 12 1.84 14.00 9.40
C ARG A 12 2.29 12.78 8.59
N THR A 13 3.22 11.98 9.12
CA THR A 13 3.62 10.75 8.46
C THR A 13 2.62 9.64 8.68
N MET A 14 1.89 9.67 9.79
CA MET A 14 0.84 8.70 10.06
C MET A 14 -0.39 9.04 9.23
N LYS A 15 -0.98 8.02 8.63
CA LYS A 15 -2.15 8.19 7.79
C LYS A 15 -3.37 8.56 8.65
N TYR A 16 -4.01 9.68 8.35
CA TYR A 16 -5.17 10.13 9.12
C TYR A 16 -6.43 9.37 8.77
N SER A 17 -6.59 9.02 7.51
CA SER A 17 -7.78 8.36 7.03
C SER A 17 -7.42 7.21 6.12
N ILE A 18 -8.30 6.26 6.02
CA ILE A 18 -8.14 5.09 5.16
C ILE A 18 -9.33 5.06 4.23
N ASN A 19 -9.05 5.05 2.93
CA ASN A 19 -10.08 5.03 1.89
C ASN A 19 -10.15 3.64 1.27
N ILE A 20 -11.29 3.01 1.40
CA ILE A 20 -11.50 1.65 0.89
C ILE A 20 -12.63 1.68 -0.11
N ASN A 21 -12.35 1.25 -1.34
CA ASN A 21 -13.37 1.14 -2.37
C ASN A 21 -14.01 -0.26 -2.27
N GLN A 22 -14.94 -0.40 -1.34
CA GLN A 22 -15.63 -1.67 -1.10
C GLN A 22 -16.39 -2.13 -2.35
N TYR A 23 -17.04 -1.20 -3.02
CA TYR A 23 -17.80 -1.51 -4.22
C TYR A 23 -16.92 -2.16 -5.29
N ALA A 24 -15.77 -1.57 -5.57
CA ALA A 24 -14.85 -2.12 -6.56
C ALA A 24 -14.32 -3.49 -6.15
N ALA A 25 -13.99 -3.67 -4.88
CA ALA A 25 -13.48 -4.96 -4.39
C ALA A 25 -14.51 -6.06 -4.58
N VAL A 26 -15.77 -5.78 -4.26
CA VAL A 26 -16.84 -6.76 -4.37
C VAL A 26 -17.19 -7.02 -5.83
N THR A 27 -17.35 -5.98 -6.62
CA THR A 27 -17.79 -6.14 -8.02
C THR A 27 -16.73 -6.80 -8.90
N ASN A 28 -15.45 -6.64 -8.54
CA ASN A 28 -14.36 -7.28 -9.27
C ASN A 28 -14.02 -8.67 -8.73
N GLY A 29 -14.75 -9.13 -7.73
CA GLY A 29 -14.55 -10.47 -7.19
C GLY A 29 -13.22 -10.68 -6.48
N LEU A 30 -12.67 -9.63 -5.91
CA LEU A 30 -11.41 -9.73 -5.18
C LEU A 30 -11.64 -10.38 -3.83
N ASN A 31 -10.86 -11.39 -3.53
CA ASN A 31 -10.95 -12.11 -2.26
C ASN A 31 -10.09 -11.42 -1.20
N LEU A 32 -10.50 -10.20 -0.83
CA LEU A 32 -9.76 -9.36 0.11
C LEU A 32 -10.72 -8.86 1.20
N ASP A 33 -10.19 -8.73 2.41
CA ASP A 33 -10.97 -8.15 3.50
C ASP A 33 -10.59 -6.68 3.72
N ILE A 34 -11.24 -6.06 4.70
CA ILE A 34 -11.03 -4.63 4.99
C ILE A 34 -9.58 -4.36 5.37
N VAL A 35 -8.95 -5.25 6.12
CA VAL A 35 -7.56 -5.05 6.54
C VAL A 35 -6.64 -5.09 5.32
N ASP A 36 -6.86 -6.03 4.40
CA ASP A 36 -6.08 -6.11 3.17
C ASP A 36 -6.20 -4.81 2.37
N LEU A 37 -7.43 -4.30 2.25
CA LEU A 37 -7.69 -3.09 1.48
C LEU A 37 -7.12 -1.84 2.16
N ALA A 38 -7.08 -1.83 3.50
CA ALA A 38 -6.44 -0.74 4.22
C ALA A 38 -4.93 -0.71 3.96
N ILE A 39 -4.31 -1.88 3.91
CA ILE A 39 -2.88 -1.99 3.58
C ILE A 39 -2.65 -1.49 2.15
N PHE A 40 -3.51 -1.90 1.23
CA PHE A 40 -3.41 -1.42 -0.16
C PHE A 40 -3.53 0.09 -0.24
N ASP A 41 -4.46 0.69 0.49
CA ASP A 41 -4.62 2.13 0.50
C ASP A 41 -3.34 2.83 0.95
N PHE A 42 -2.69 2.32 1.99
CA PHE A 42 -1.42 2.88 2.44
C PHE A 42 -0.34 2.75 1.37
N ILE A 43 -0.21 1.57 0.78
CA ILE A 43 0.81 1.31 -0.25
C ILE A 43 0.59 2.22 -1.47
N LYS A 44 -0.65 2.35 -1.90
CA LYS A 44 -1.01 3.20 -3.03
C LYS A 44 -0.64 4.66 -2.79
N ASP A 45 -1.00 5.17 -1.62
CA ASP A 45 -0.68 6.56 -1.29
C ASP A 45 0.81 6.77 -1.14
N PHE A 46 1.50 5.79 -0.55
CA PHE A 46 2.95 5.87 -0.41
C PHE A 46 3.64 5.87 -1.78
N ALA A 47 3.17 5.06 -2.69
CA ALA A 47 3.73 4.98 -4.05
C ALA A 47 3.64 6.31 -4.78
N ASN A 48 2.62 7.11 -4.47
CA ASN A 48 2.41 8.42 -5.08
C ASN A 48 3.01 9.58 -4.26
N SER A 49 3.68 9.27 -3.17
CA SER A 49 4.29 10.27 -2.30
C SER A 49 5.65 10.69 -2.84
N PRO A 50 6.01 11.99 -2.72
CA PRO A 50 7.35 12.43 -3.11
C PRO A 50 8.45 11.87 -2.20
N LYS A 51 8.11 11.34 -1.04
CA LYS A 51 9.07 10.73 -0.12
C LYS A 51 9.43 9.30 -0.53
N CYS A 52 8.72 8.74 -1.48
CA CYS A 52 8.91 7.36 -1.90
C CYS A 52 10.15 7.25 -2.78
N VAL A 53 11.02 6.31 -2.46
CA VAL A 53 12.20 6.02 -3.28
C VAL A 53 11.77 5.09 -4.40
N LYS A 54 11.99 5.51 -5.64
CA LYS A 54 11.58 4.77 -6.82
C LYS A 54 12.79 4.29 -7.60
N MET A 55 12.63 3.15 -8.28
CA MET A 55 13.63 2.57 -9.13
C MET A 55 13.00 2.25 -10.48
N GLN A 56 13.62 2.75 -11.55
CA GLN A 56 13.18 2.43 -12.90
C GLN A 56 13.79 1.11 -13.35
N THR A 57 12.97 0.24 -13.91
CA THR A 57 13.40 -1.05 -14.43
C THR A 57 12.82 -1.24 -15.83
N GLU A 58 13.25 -2.31 -16.52
CA GLU A 58 12.67 -2.68 -17.80
C GLU A 58 11.18 -2.96 -17.70
N ASN A 59 10.75 -3.40 -16.54
CA ASN A 59 9.35 -3.76 -16.30
C ASN A 59 8.52 -2.64 -15.67
N GLY A 60 9.09 -1.44 -15.61
CA GLY A 60 8.40 -0.28 -15.08
C GLY A 60 9.05 0.33 -13.85
N SER A 61 8.29 1.17 -13.17
CA SER A 61 8.76 1.87 -12.00
C SER A 61 8.36 1.11 -10.74
N PHE A 62 9.34 0.74 -9.94
CA PHE A 62 9.11 0.09 -8.66
C PHE A 62 9.47 1.05 -7.53
N PHE A 63 8.86 0.87 -6.37
CA PHE A 63 9.14 1.68 -5.20
C PHE A 63 9.50 0.77 -4.03
N TRP A 64 10.35 1.30 -3.15
CA TRP A 64 10.73 0.61 -1.93
C TRP A 64 9.85 1.04 -0.78
N ILE A 65 9.35 0.06 -0.03
CA ILE A 65 8.59 0.33 1.18
C ILE A 65 9.00 -0.68 2.26
N SER A 66 9.21 -0.17 3.45
CA SER A 66 9.57 -1.00 4.59
C SER A 66 8.31 -1.58 5.22
N HIS A 67 8.32 -2.88 5.52
CA HIS A 67 7.22 -3.50 6.25
C HIS A 67 7.09 -2.90 7.65
N ASP A 68 8.21 -2.55 8.28
CA ASP A 68 8.18 -1.89 9.58
C ASP A 68 7.46 -0.55 9.52
N LEU A 69 7.64 0.17 8.42
CA LEU A 69 6.97 1.44 8.22
C LEU A 69 5.45 1.26 8.19
N ILE A 70 4.98 0.25 7.46
CA ILE A 70 3.54 -0.03 7.39
C ILE A 70 2.98 -0.32 8.79
N LEU A 71 3.67 -1.18 9.54
CA LEU A 71 3.22 -1.53 10.89
C LEU A 71 3.19 -0.31 11.81
N LYS A 72 4.16 0.57 11.68
CA LYS A 72 4.25 1.78 12.50
C LYS A 72 3.19 2.81 12.15
N GLU A 73 2.96 3.00 10.86
CA GLU A 73 2.06 4.04 10.36
C GLU A 73 0.59 3.62 10.41
N MET A 74 0.32 2.33 10.52
CA MET A 74 -1.02 1.77 10.50
C MET A 74 -1.30 0.94 11.75
N PRO A 75 -1.26 1.56 12.95
CA PRO A 75 -1.42 0.79 14.19
C PRO A 75 -2.79 0.14 14.36
N LEU A 76 -3.82 0.70 13.74
CA LEU A 76 -5.17 0.15 13.88
C LEU A 76 -5.40 -1.14 13.10
N LEU A 77 -4.45 -1.53 12.24
CA LEU A 77 -4.57 -2.81 11.54
C LEU A 77 -4.55 -4.01 12.50
N GLY A 78 -3.96 -3.83 13.68
CA GLY A 78 -3.85 -4.92 14.64
C GLY A 78 -2.84 -5.99 14.25
N ILE A 79 -2.00 -5.71 13.27
CA ILE A 79 -0.96 -6.64 12.83
C ILE A 79 0.29 -6.37 13.63
N THR A 80 0.78 -7.38 14.35
CA THR A 80 1.90 -7.22 15.27
C THR A 80 3.21 -7.79 14.74
N THR A 81 3.17 -8.56 13.66
CA THR A 81 4.36 -9.21 13.11
C THR A 81 4.52 -8.91 11.63
N LYS A 82 5.79 -8.91 11.17
CA LYS A 82 6.08 -8.77 9.75
C LYS A 82 5.50 -9.93 8.95
N ARG A 83 5.54 -11.13 9.53
CA ARG A 83 5.02 -12.33 8.87
C ARG A 83 3.52 -12.20 8.58
N GLY A 84 2.77 -11.68 9.55
CA GLY A 84 1.33 -11.45 9.37
C GLY A 84 1.06 -10.42 8.28
N LEU A 85 1.87 -9.36 8.23
CA LEU A 85 1.75 -8.35 7.19
C LEU A 85 2.08 -8.93 5.81
N VAL A 86 3.18 -9.69 5.70
CA VAL A 86 3.61 -10.26 4.44
C VAL A 86 2.55 -11.20 3.86
N LYS A 87 1.85 -11.96 4.71
CA LYS A 87 0.77 -12.83 4.26
C LYS A 87 -0.36 -12.03 3.60
N ARG A 88 -0.70 -10.87 4.17
CA ARG A 88 -1.74 -10.03 3.60
C ARG A 88 -1.28 -9.35 2.32
N ILE A 89 -0.03 -8.94 2.28
CA ILE A 89 0.54 -8.35 1.06
C ILE A 89 0.54 -9.38 -0.07
N ALA A 90 0.81 -10.65 0.23
CA ALA A 90 0.74 -11.70 -0.77
C ALA A 90 -0.65 -11.80 -1.40
N LYS A 91 -1.69 -11.58 -0.63
CA LYS A 91 -3.07 -11.57 -1.16
C LYS A 91 -3.27 -10.40 -2.13
N LEU A 92 -2.66 -9.25 -1.85
CA LEU A 92 -2.72 -8.10 -2.75
C LEU A 92 -1.97 -8.40 -4.05
N VAL A 93 -0.85 -9.12 -3.98
CA VAL A 93 -0.11 -9.54 -5.17
C VAL A 93 -0.95 -10.50 -5.99
N ASP A 94 -1.59 -11.48 -5.34
CA ASP A 94 -2.45 -12.44 -6.02
C ASP A 94 -3.65 -11.76 -6.70
N ALA A 95 -4.16 -10.70 -6.10
CA ALA A 95 -5.24 -9.92 -6.68
C ALA A 95 -4.78 -8.97 -7.78
N GLU A 96 -3.47 -8.90 -8.02
CA GLU A 96 -2.85 -8.03 -9.02
C GLU A 96 -3.08 -6.54 -8.76
N LEU A 97 -3.25 -6.19 -7.49
CA LEU A 97 -3.27 -4.79 -7.07
C LEU A 97 -1.86 -4.23 -6.93
N ILE A 98 -0.91 -5.09 -6.59
CA ILE A 98 0.51 -4.73 -6.54
C ILE A 98 1.32 -5.85 -7.18
N VAL A 99 2.55 -5.52 -7.56
CA VAL A 99 3.51 -6.47 -8.14
C VAL A 99 4.75 -6.45 -7.27
N ARG A 100 5.31 -7.63 -7.01
CA ARG A 100 6.55 -7.75 -6.24
C ARG A 100 7.73 -7.87 -7.21
N HIS A 101 8.82 -7.16 -6.91
CA HIS A 101 10.02 -7.25 -7.70
C HIS A 101 10.76 -8.55 -7.42
N GLU A 102 11.32 -9.17 -8.46
CA GLU A 102 11.98 -10.47 -8.33
C GLU A 102 13.21 -10.46 -7.43
N SER A 103 13.92 -9.35 -7.36
CA SER A 103 15.17 -9.27 -6.61
C SER A 103 14.96 -8.99 -5.12
N ASN A 104 13.73 -8.95 -4.64
CA ASN A 104 13.45 -8.63 -3.24
C ASN A 104 14.15 -9.59 -2.27
N ILE A 105 14.24 -10.86 -2.64
CA ILE A 105 14.82 -11.88 -1.77
C ILE A 105 16.31 -11.69 -1.62
N GLU A 106 17.00 -11.30 -2.67
CA GLU A 106 18.45 -11.21 -2.68
C GLU A 106 19.01 -10.02 -1.93
N LYS A 107 18.28 -8.92 -1.93
CA LYS A 107 18.79 -7.65 -1.41
C LYS A 107 18.23 -7.24 -0.06
N GLY A 108 17.37 -8.04 0.52
CA GLY A 108 16.73 -7.70 1.78
C GLY A 108 15.86 -6.45 1.73
N ARG A 109 15.58 -5.95 0.54
CA ARG A 109 14.71 -4.80 0.32
C ARG A 109 13.44 -5.26 -0.37
N THR A 110 12.33 -4.66 0.00
CA THR A 110 11.06 -5.01 -0.58
C THR A 110 10.65 -3.93 -1.58
N MET A 111 10.64 -4.31 -2.85
CA MET A 111 10.27 -3.41 -3.94
C MET A 111 8.95 -3.87 -4.54
N TYR A 112 8.05 -2.93 -4.73
CA TYR A 112 6.72 -3.19 -5.28
C TYR A 112 6.40 -2.18 -6.37
N ALA A 113 5.44 -2.55 -7.20
CA ALA A 113 4.82 -1.63 -8.16
C ALA A 113 3.31 -1.80 -8.05
N LEU A 114 2.56 -0.82 -8.52
CA LEU A 114 1.11 -0.95 -8.61
C LEU A 114 0.77 -1.91 -9.75
N GLY A 115 -0.14 -2.83 -9.47
CA GLY A 115 -0.50 -3.89 -10.42
C GLY A 115 -1.55 -3.45 -11.44
N LYS A 116 -1.85 -4.35 -12.37
CA LYS A 116 -2.79 -4.03 -13.46
C LYS A 116 -4.20 -3.75 -12.98
N ASN A 117 -4.60 -4.30 -11.84
CA ASN A 117 -5.94 -4.08 -11.31
C ASN A 117 -6.04 -2.84 -10.41
N TYR A 118 -4.94 -2.12 -10.25
CA TYR A 118 -4.89 -0.93 -9.43
C TYR A 118 -5.95 0.10 -9.82
N HIS A 119 -6.12 0.31 -11.13
CA HIS A 119 -7.08 1.31 -11.62
C HIS A 119 -8.51 1.00 -11.23
N LYS A 120 -8.84 -0.27 -11.10
CA LYS A 120 -10.19 -0.68 -10.73
C LYS A 120 -10.54 -0.28 -9.31
N MET A 121 -9.53 -0.04 -8.48
CA MET A 121 -9.72 0.31 -7.08
C MET A 121 -9.73 1.83 -6.84
N ILE A 122 -9.41 2.62 -7.85
CA ILE A 122 -9.42 4.07 -7.71
C ILE A 122 -10.85 4.56 -7.76
N PHE A 123 -11.19 5.38 -6.77
CA PHE A 123 -12.52 5.96 -6.69
C PHE A 123 -12.76 6.85 -7.91
N GLY A 124 -13.88 6.65 -8.56
CA GLY A 124 -14.29 7.44 -9.72
C GLY A 124 -14.18 6.71 -11.03
N GLU A 125 -13.19 5.83 -11.21
CA GLU A 125 -13.04 5.12 -12.48
C GLU A 125 -14.18 4.16 -12.75
N ASN A 126 -14.59 3.41 -11.74
CA ASN A 126 -15.67 2.44 -11.88
C ASN A 126 -17.03 3.02 -11.62
N ASN A 127 -17.10 4.24 -11.15
CA ASN A 127 -18.36 4.89 -10.82
C ASN A 127 -18.91 5.73 -11.95
N GLU A 128 -18.13 5.96 -12.99
CA GLU A 128 -18.58 6.73 -14.14
C GLU A 128 -19.68 6.05 -14.90
N GLU A 129 -19.75 4.74 -14.81
CA GLU A 129 -20.74 3.94 -15.51
C GLU A 129 -22.01 3.74 -14.72
N VAL A 130 -21.99 4.20 -13.49
CA VAL A 130 -23.17 4.11 -12.64
C VAL A 130 -24.02 5.35 -12.76
#